data_a8418d71bf6a579ed9c5f97b3abdba8f
#
_entry.id   a8418d71bf6a579ed9c5f97b3abdba8f
#
_cell.length_a   1.000
_cell.length_b   1.000
_cell.length_c   1.000
_cell.angle_alpha   90.00
_cell.angle_beta   90.00
_cell.angle_gamma   90.00
#
_symmetry.space_group_name_H-M   'P 1'
#
loop_
_entity.id
_entity.type
_entity.pdbx_description
1 polymer ?
#
loop_
_entity_poly.entity_id
_entity_poly.type
_entity_poly.pdbx_seq_one_letter_code
_entity_poly.pdbx_strand_id
1 'polypeptide(L)' 'MKSTRPVAVITGAARGIGKGCALELARGGFNLLINDRPDADSVEKLHATQQECLAEGVEVICFPADVGDLSLHEEM' A
#
# COMPACT_ATOMS: atom_id res chain seq x y z
N MET A 1 15.06 2.91 0.89
CA MET A 1 14.67 4.08 0.12
C MET A 1 15.56 5.24 0.42
N LYS A 2 15.88 6.00 -0.59
CA LYS A 2 16.72 7.16 -0.38
C LYS A 2 15.95 8.41 -0.03
N SER A 3 14.64 8.34 -0.19
CA SER A 3 13.79 9.48 0.07
C SER A 3 13.78 9.82 1.55
N THR A 4 13.70 11.11 1.87
CA THR A 4 13.53 11.55 3.24
C THR A 4 12.06 11.57 3.65
N ARG A 5 11.16 11.20 2.74
CA ARG A 5 9.74 11.21 3.03
C ARG A 5 9.39 10.09 4.01
N PRO A 6 8.41 10.32 4.86
CA PRO A 6 7.94 9.26 5.74
C PRO A 6 7.26 8.16 4.92
N VAL A 7 7.22 6.96 5.49
CA VAL A 7 6.61 5.81 4.83
C VAL A 7 5.40 5.40 5.64
N ALA A 8 4.28 5.21 4.95
CA ALA A 8 3.06 4.72 5.58
C ALA A 8 2.76 3.32 5.06
N VAL A 9 2.30 2.45 5.95
CA VAL A 9 1.91 1.08 5.61
C VAL A 9 0.40 0.99 5.67
N ILE A 10 -0.21 0.54 4.57
CA ILE A 10 -1.67 0.47 4.49
C ILE A 10 -2.07 -0.94 4.08
N THR A 11 -2.85 -1.60 4.93
CA THR A 11 -3.43 -2.89 4.59
C THR A 11 -4.82 -2.67 4.01
N GLY A 12 -5.28 -3.62 3.18
CA GLY A 12 -6.57 -3.49 2.55
C GLY A 12 -6.64 -2.37 1.55
N ALA A 13 -5.52 -2.08 0.87
CA ALA A 13 -5.40 -0.88 0.04
C ALA A 13 -5.99 -1.03 -1.35
N ALA A 14 -6.50 -2.21 -1.70
CA ALA A 14 -7.03 -2.43 -3.04
C ALA A 14 -8.35 -1.71 -3.26
N ARG A 15 -9.10 -1.45 -2.22
CA ARG A 15 -10.43 -0.88 -2.38
C ARG A 15 -10.90 -0.17 -1.12
N GLY A 16 -12.01 0.56 -1.26
CA GLY A 16 -12.71 1.15 -0.14
C GLY A 16 -11.89 2.14 0.64
N ILE A 17 -12.01 2.08 1.96
CA ILE A 17 -11.35 3.02 2.85
C ILE A 17 -9.84 2.93 2.75
N GLY A 18 -9.32 1.70 2.61
CA GLY A 18 -7.88 1.53 2.49
C GLY A 18 -7.31 2.25 1.27
N LYS A 19 -8.00 2.14 0.13
CA LYS A 19 -7.56 2.85 -1.07
C LYS A 19 -7.63 4.36 -0.87
N GLY A 20 -8.71 4.83 -0.24
CA GLY A 20 -8.85 6.25 0.01
C GLY A 20 -7.75 6.80 0.91
N CYS A 21 -7.38 6.04 1.95
CA CYS A 21 -6.29 6.43 2.83
C CYS A 21 -4.97 6.49 2.08
N ALA A 22 -4.72 5.51 1.21
CA ALA A 22 -3.49 5.47 0.43
C ALA A 22 -3.37 6.73 -0.44
N LEU A 23 -4.45 7.09 -1.11
CA LEU A 23 -4.44 8.26 -1.98
C LEU A 23 -4.21 9.54 -1.21
N GLU A 24 -4.86 9.68 -0.05
CA GLU A 24 -4.67 10.86 0.78
C GLU A 24 -3.24 10.99 1.27
N LEU A 25 -2.66 9.88 1.70
CA LEU A 25 -1.28 9.92 2.18
C LEU A 25 -0.31 10.21 1.05
N ALA A 26 -0.58 9.68 -0.14
CA ALA A 26 0.26 9.97 -1.30
C ALA A 26 0.22 11.47 -1.62
N ARG A 27 -0.96 12.05 -1.57
CA ARG A 27 -1.10 13.49 -1.82
C ARG A 27 -0.36 14.30 -0.77
N GLY A 28 -0.27 13.77 0.45
CA GLY A 28 0.46 14.44 1.51
C GLY A 28 1.96 14.23 1.47
N GLY A 29 2.46 13.50 0.47
CA GLY A 29 3.89 13.33 0.29
C GLY A 29 4.49 12.11 0.96
N PHE A 30 3.65 11.18 1.43
CA PHE A 30 4.16 9.94 2.03
C PHE A 30 4.49 8.93 0.96
N ASN A 31 5.62 8.24 1.14
CA ASN A 31 5.87 7.03 0.38
C ASN A 31 5.05 5.92 1.01
N LEU A 32 4.64 4.94 0.22
CA LEU A 32 3.68 3.96 0.68
C LEU A 32 4.16 2.53 0.50
N LEU A 33 3.80 1.69 1.47
CA LEU A 33 3.83 0.25 1.31
C LEU A 33 2.39 -0.19 1.42
N ILE A 34 1.80 -0.65 0.32
CA ILE A 34 0.39 -0.98 0.30
C ILE A 34 0.20 -2.48 0.16
N ASN A 35 -0.81 -2.99 0.81
CA ASN A 35 -1.04 -4.42 0.94
C ASN A 35 -2.51 -4.74 0.71
N ASP A 36 -2.76 -5.90 0.10
CA ASP A 36 -4.06 -6.50 0.10
C ASP A 36 -3.88 -7.99 -0.13
N ARG A 37 -4.98 -8.72 -0.26
CA ARG A 37 -4.93 -10.17 -0.40
C ARG A 37 -4.24 -10.58 -1.69
N PRO A 38 -3.69 -11.81 -1.75
CA PRO A 38 -2.95 -12.24 -2.94
C PRO A 38 -3.83 -12.80 -4.05
N ASP A 39 -5.15 -12.79 -3.93
CA ASP A 39 -6.00 -13.27 -5.01
C ASP A 39 -5.93 -12.33 -6.22
N ALA A 40 -6.19 -12.86 -7.40
CA ALA A 40 -6.00 -12.11 -8.64
C ALA A 40 -6.78 -10.80 -8.68
N ASP A 41 -8.02 -10.81 -8.19
CA ASP A 41 -8.83 -9.60 -8.21
C ASP A 41 -8.26 -8.52 -7.32
N SER A 42 -7.82 -8.90 -6.12
CA SER A 42 -7.25 -7.94 -5.19
C SER A 42 -5.91 -7.41 -5.70
N VAL A 43 -5.09 -8.28 -6.29
CA VAL A 43 -3.80 -7.85 -6.82
C VAL A 43 -4.00 -6.83 -7.94
N GLU A 44 -4.96 -7.07 -8.81
CA GLU A 44 -5.23 -6.15 -9.90
C GLU A 44 -5.65 -4.78 -9.36
N LYS A 45 -6.54 -4.78 -8.37
CA LYS A 45 -6.99 -3.54 -7.78
C LYS A 45 -5.90 -2.84 -7.00
N LEU A 46 -5.03 -3.62 -6.37
CA LEU A 46 -3.91 -3.08 -5.63
C LEU A 46 -2.95 -2.36 -6.58
N HIS A 47 -2.70 -2.96 -7.74
CA HIS A 47 -1.85 -2.31 -8.73
C HIS A 47 -2.48 -1.02 -9.25
N ALA A 48 -3.79 -0.99 -9.39
CA ALA A 48 -4.48 0.23 -9.80
C ALA A 48 -4.28 1.33 -8.76
N THR A 49 -4.39 0.98 -7.48
CA THR A 49 -4.15 1.92 -6.40
C THR A 49 -2.71 2.42 -6.45
N GLN A 50 -1.77 1.52 -6.71
CA GLN A 50 -0.37 1.90 -6.84
C GLN A 50 -0.16 2.93 -7.93
N GLN A 51 -0.76 2.71 -9.09
CA GLN A 51 -0.60 3.64 -10.20
C GLN A 51 -1.15 5.02 -9.86
N GLU A 52 -2.30 5.06 -9.20
CA GLU A 52 -2.88 6.33 -8.82
C GLU A 52 -2.01 7.06 -7.81
N CYS A 53 -1.42 6.32 -6.87
CA CYS A 53 -0.54 6.93 -5.87
C CYS A 53 0.77 7.40 -6.49
N LEU A 54 1.32 6.63 -7.42
CA LEU A 54 2.55 7.02 -8.10
C LEU A 54 2.38 8.34 -8.85
N ALA A 55 1.17 8.60 -9.33
CA ALA A 55 0.89 9.85 -10.03
C ALA A 55 1.07 11.07 -9.13
N GLU A 56 1.09 10.87 -7.82
CA GLU A 56 1.32 11.97 -6.88
C GLU A 56 2.81 12.23 -6.64
N GLY A 57 3.69 11.48 -7.28
CA GLY A 57 5.12 11.71 -7.18
C GLY A 57 5.81 11.01 -6.02
N VAL A 58 5.15 10.10 -5.35
CA VAL A 58 5.74 9.34 -4.24
C VAL A 58 6.10 7.94 -4.70
N GLU A 59 6.89 7.23 -3.87
CA GLU A 59 7.23 5.84 -4.13
C GLU A 59 6.17 4.94 -3.51
N VAL A 60 5.81 3.87 -4.22
CA VAL A 60 4.77 2.96 -3.74
C VAL A 60 5.20 1.53 -4.03
N ILE A 61 5.21 0.71 -2.99
CA ILE A 61 5.52 -0.70 -3.10
C ILE A 61 4.25 -1.49 -2.81
N CYS A 62 3.90 -2.41 -3.71
CA CYS A 62 2.78 -3.32 -3.51
C CYS A 62 3.27 -4.60 -2.85
N PHE A 63 2.53 -5.06 -1.88
CA PHE A 63 2.88 -6.26 -1.14
C PHE A 63 1.64 -7.15 -1.02
N PRO A 64 1.34 -7.98 -2.04
CA PRO A 64 0.15 -8.87 -1.96
C PRO A 64 0.44 -10.01 -1.00
N ALA A 65 -0.32 -10.09 0.06
CA ALA A 65 -0.16 -11.15 1.04
C ALA A 65 -1.38 -11.16 1.95
N ASP A 66 -1.67 -12.33 2.51
CA ASP A 66 -2.71 -12.44 3.51
C ASP A 66 -2.16 -11.88 4.81
N VAL A 67 -2.76 -10.80 5.30
CA VAL A 67 -2.25 -10.15 6.51
C VAL A 67 -2.29 -11.06 7.72
N GLY A 68 -3.13 -12.11 7.68
CA GLY A 68 -3.14 -13.08 8.77
C GLY A 68 -1.79 -13.74 8.98
N ASP A 69 -1.00 -13.87 7.90
CA ASP A 69 0.32 -14.48 8.01
C ASP A 69 1.33 -13.55 8.64
N LEU A 70 1.02 -12.28 8.71
CA LEU A 70 1.96 -11.32 9.25
C LEU A 70 2.08 -11.42 10.76
N SER A 71 1.21 -12.18 11.39
CA SER A 71 1.31 -12.37 12.83
C SER A 71 2.66 -12.96 13.21
N LEU A 72 3.31 -13.65 12.29
CA LEU A 72 4.63 -14.22 12.56
C LEU A 72 5.66 -13.15 12.84
N HIS A 73 5.43 -11.97 12.39
CA HIS A 73 6.39 -10.88 12.57
C HIS A 73 6.38 -10.33 13.98
N GLU A 74 5.40 -10.69 14.74
CA GLU A 74 5.34 -10.20 16.11
C GLU A 74 6.44 -10.76 16.97
N GLU A 75 7.08 -11.78 16.47
CA GLU A 75 8.16 -12.41 17.22
C GLU A 75 9.49 -11.73 17.02
N MET A 76 9.51 -10.77 16.17
CA MET A 76 10.73 -10.02 15.93
C MET A 76 10.89 -8.85 16.93
#